data_c9c41b7153d15cd8b3f7923183170df4
#
_entry.id   c9c41b7153d15cd8b3f7923183170df4
#
_cell.length_a   1.000
_cell.length_b   1.000
_cell.length_c   1.000
_cell.angle_alpha   90.00
_cell.angle_beta   90.00
_cell.angle_gamma   90.00
#
_symmetry.space_group_name_H-M   'P 1'
#
loop_
_entity.id
_entity.type
_entity.pdbx_description
1 polymer ?
#
loop_
_entity_poly.entity_id
_entity_poly.type
_entity_poly.pdbx_seq_one_letter_code
_entity_poly.pdbx_strand_id
1 'polypeptide(L)'
;MHRAALLLLLVALAALADEVEDAKKRWETSPHGPMLERILPPTFEARQLPEPESPGARLALRYCVQCHNLPNPAMHHAGKWPAIVDRMVVRMEGRGNLGKLMAEMMAGVKAPAPEETQALVGYLQKNAQTPLDPRRYPEINRPSGEAIRLACNQCHVLPDPKRHTAKEWPAVVARMQENMEWMNRVVGTQPALDRAAGEPQLKVDEINAFLRKYARR
;
A
#
# COMPACT_ATOMS: atom_id res chain seq x y z
N MET A 1 18.68 -36.45 -6.73
CA MET A 1 17.38 -35.86 -6.31
C MET A 1 17.40 -34.35 -6.24
N HIS A 2 18.48 -33.67 -5.80
CA HIS A 2 18.55 -32.20 -5.65
C HIS A 2 18.44 -31.37 -6.95
N ARG A 3 18.92 -31.90 -8.09
CA ARG A 3 18.85 -31.19 -9.40
C ARG A 3 17.43 -31.10 -9.96
N ALA A 4 16.60 -32.13 -9.76
CA ALA A 4 15.20 -32.12 -10.19
C ALA A 4 14.33 -31.16 -9.37
N ALA A 5 14.58 -31.05 -8.05
CA ALA A 5 13.88 -30.12 -7.18
C ALA A 5 14.21 -28.65 -7.50
N LEU A 6 15.47 -28.36 -7.86
CA LEU A 6 15.91 -27.02 -8.25
C LEU A 6 15.29 -26.60 -9.60
N LEU A 7 15.18 -27.52 -10.57
CA LEU A 7 14.52 -27.25 -11.85
C LEU A 7 13.03 -26.97 -11.70
N LEU A 8 12.33 -27.75 -10.87
CA LEU A 8 10.92 -27.54 -10.57
C LEU A 8 10.67 -26.21 -9.87
N LEU A 9 11.57 -25.79 -9.00
CA LEU A 9 11.48 -24.48 -8.33
C LEU A 9 11.66 -23.31 -9.32
N LEU A 10 12.60 -23.42 -10.25
CA LEU A 10 12.85 -22.42 -11.29
C LEU A 10 11.68 -22.30 -12.27
N VAL A 11 11.08 -23.43 -12.67
CA VAL A 11 9.90 -23.44 -13.56
C VAL A 11 8.69 -22.82 -12.86
N ALA A 12 8.48 -23.11 -11.58
CA ALA A 12 7.39 -22.52 -10.79
C ALA A 12 7.56 -21.00 -10.60
N LEU A 13 8.78 -20.53 -10.41
CA LEU A 13 9.07 -19.09 -10.30
C LEU A 13 8.86 -18.35 -11.63
N ALA A 14 9.24 -18.95 -12.75
CA ALA A 14 8.99 -18.40 -14.08
C ALA A 14 7.49 -18.30 -14.38
N ALA A 15 6.73 -19.35 -14.09
CA ALA A 15 5.27 -19.36 -14.29
C ALA A 15 4.55 -18.31 -13.43
N LEU A 16 5.04 -18.03 -12.22
CA LEU A 16 4.49 -16.98 -11.35
C LEU A 16 4.81 -15.56 -11.89
N ALA A 17 5.99 -15.36 -12.45
CA ALA A 17 6.36 -14.10 -13.07
C ALA A 17 5.48 -13.81 -14.30
N ASP A 18 5.22 -14.83 -15.13
CA ASP A 18 4.34 -14.72 -16.29
C ASP A 18 2.89 -14.38 -15.89
N GLU A 19 2.36 -15.01 -14.83
CA GLU A 19 1.00 -14.70 -14.35
C GLU A 19 0.84 -13.25 -13.86
N VAL A 20 1.85 -12.72 -13.18
CA VAL A 20 1.86 -11.33 -12.69
C VAL A 20 1.93 -10.34 -13.86
N GLU A 21 2.83 -10.61 -14.82
CA GLU A 21 3.00 -9.76 -15.99
C GLU A 21 1.74 -9.79 -16.89
N ASP A 22 1.15 -10.94 -17.10
CA ASP A 22 -0.11 -11.08 -17.84
C ASP A 22 -1.27 -10.37 -17.14
N ALA A 23 -1.36 -10.43 -15.82
CA ALA A 23 -2.37 -9.71 -15.07
C ALA A 23 -2.18 -8.19 -15.22
N LYS A 24 -0.96 -7.71 -15.09
CA LYS A 24 -0.61 -6.30 -15.26
C LYS A 24 -0.89 -5.81 -16.68
N LYS A 25 -0.44 -6.54 -17.69
CA LYS A 25 -0.69 -6.22 -19.10
C LYS A 25 -2.18 -6.17 -19.42
N ARG A 26 -2.97 -7.09 -18.83
CA ARG A 26 -4.42 -7.14 -19.04
C ARG A 26 -5.11 -5.88 -18.51
N TRP A 27 -4.75 -5.37 -17.34
CA TRP A 27 -5.36 -4.14 -16.84
C TRP A 27 -4.80 -2.89 -17.54
N GLU A 28 -3.51 -2.85 -17.90
CA GLU A 28 -2.90 -1.75 -18.67
C GLU A 28 -3.56 -1.59 -20.06
N THR A 29 -3.91 -2.70 -20.71
CA THR A 29 -4.58 -2.71 -22.02
C THR A 29 -6.11 -2.58 -21.92
N SER A 30 -6.68 -2.68 -20.72
CA SER A 30 -8.11 -2.50 -20.48
C SER A 30 -8.53 -1.05 -20.70
N PRO A 31 -9.75 -0.79 -21.24
CA PRO A 31 -10.31 0.57 -21.29
C PRO A 31 -10.39 1.26 -19.91
N HIS A 32 -10.31 0.48 -18.85
CA HIS A 32 -10.37 0.94 -17.45
C HIS A 32 -9.00 1.07 -16.79
N GLY A 33 -7.91 0.72 -17.48
CA GLY A 33 -6.54 0.81 -16.97
C GLY A 33 -6.23 2.15 -16.32
N PRO A 34 -6.47 3.29 -16.98
CA PRO A 34 -6.25 4.62 -16.41
C PRO A 34 -7.02 4.90 -15.11
N MET A 35 -8.17 4.25 -14.91
CA MET A 35 -8.94 4.37 -13.66
C MET A 35 -8.34 3.50 -12.56
N LEU A 36 -7.87 2.30 -12.89
CA LEU A 36 -7.26 1.36 -11.95
C LEU A 36 -5.92 1.89 -11.41
N GLU A 37 -5.12 2.55 -12.25
CA GLU A 37 -3.91 3.25 -11.83
C GLU A 37 -4.15 4.30 -10.75
N ARG A 38 -5.35 4.87 -10.72
CA ARG A 38 -5.75 5.92 -9.79
C ARG A 38 -6.17 5.42 -8.41
N ILE A 39 -6.24 4.12 -8.19
CA ILE A 39 -6.69 3.56 -6.88
C ILE A 39 -5.60 3.66 -5.83
N LEU A 40 -4.33 3.47 -6.20
CA LEU A 40 -3.17 3.57 -5.32
C LEU A 40 -2.01 4.31 -6.00
N PRO A 41 -1.24 5.11 -5.24
CA PRO A 41 -0.06 5.78 -5.79
C PRO A 41 0.97 4.78 -6.33
N PRO A 42 1.66 5.08 -7.46
CA PRO A 42 2.65 4.19 -8.08
C PRO A 42 4.04 4.25 -7.42
N THR A 43 4.14 4.78 -6.22
CA THR A 43 5.44 5.05 -5.55
C THR A 43 5.96 3.88 -4.73
N PHE A 44 5.29 2.72 -4.75
CA PHE A 44 5.74 1.53 -4.03
C PHE A 44 6.00 0.38 -4.99
N GLU A 45 7.23 -0.11 -4.99
CA GLU A 45 7.71 -1.13 -5.92
C GLU A 45 7.90 -2.49 -5.24
N ALA A 46 7.89 -3.57 -6.04
CA ALA A 46 8.07 -4.95 -5.59
C ALA A 46 9.34 -5.14 -4.73
N ARG A 47 10.46 -4.52 -5.12
CA ARG A 47 11.73 -4.59 -4.38
C ARG A 47 11.69 -3.94 -3.00
N GLN A 48 10.69 -3.12 -2.72
CA GLN A 48 10.49 -2.44 -1.45
C GLN A 48 9.62 -3.25 -0.48
N LEU A 49 9.05 -4.38 -0.93
CA LEU A 49 8.32 -5.28 -0.04
C LEU A 49 9.23 -5.79 1.08
N PRO A 50 8.77 -5.77 2.32
CA PRO A 50 9.48 -6.46 3.40
C PRO A 50 9.63 -7.95 3.08
N GLU A 51 10.80 -8.52 3.34
CA GLU A 51 11.07 -9.95 3.08
C GLU A 51 10.62 -10.37 1.66
N PRO A 52 11.17 -9.77 0.58
CA PRO A 52 10.63 -9.89 -0.78
C PRO A 52 10.56 -11.34 -1.28
N GLU A 53 11.44 -12.23 -0.76
CA GLU A 53 11.47 -13.65 -1.11
C GLU A 53 10.53 -14.51 -0.26
N SER A 54 9.80 -13.93 0.69
CA SER A 54 8.87 -14.68 1.52
C SER A 54 7.63 -15.14 0.73
N PRO A 55 6.99 -16.27 1.14
CA PRO A 55 5.75 -16.70 0.51
C PRO A 55 4.66 -15.60 0.50
N GLY A 56 4.54 -14.84 1.60
CA GLY A 56 3.56 -13.77 1.71
C GLY A 56 3.83 -12.61 0.76
N ALA A 57 5.10 -12.23 0.54
CA ALA A 57 5.47 -11.22 -0.45
C ALA A 57 5.10 -11.66 -1.88
N ARG A 58 5.38 -12.94 -2.21
CA ARG A 58 4.99 -13.50 -3.51
C ARG A 58 3.47 -13.51 -3.71
N LEU A 59 2.69 -13.83 -2.66
CA LEU A 59 1.23 -13.75 -2.73
C LEU A 59 0.75 -12.30 -2.94
N ALA A 60 1.37 -11.31 -2.29
CA ALA A 60 1.05 -9.90 -2.51
C ALA A 60 1.33 -9.48 -3.96
N LEU A 61 2.46 -9.89 -4.54
CA LEU A 61 2.80 -9.63 -5.94
C LEU A 61 1.83 -10.34 -6.89
N ARG A 62 1.42 -11.58 -6.60
CA ARG A 62 0.52 -12.36 -7.45
C ARG A 62 -0.90 -11.79 -7.46
N TYR A 63 -1.43 -11.44 -6.30
CA TYR A 63 -2.85 -11.11 -6.18
C TYR A 63 -3.13 -9.61 -6.17
N CYS A 64 -2.30 -8.78 -5.52
CA CYS A 64 -2.61 -7.37 -5.34
C CYS A 64 -2.43 -6.54 -6.62
N VAL A 65 -1.52 -6.94 -7.52
CA VAL A 65 -1.21 -6.19 -8.74
C VAL A 65 -2.16 -6.47 -9.91
N GLN A 66 -3.13 -7.38 -9.75
CA GLN A 66 -4.04 -7.75 -10.83
C GLN A 66 -5.00 -6.64 -11.24
N CYS A 67 -5.23 -5.64 -10.39
CA CYS A 67 -6.23 -4.58 -10.61
C CYS A 67 -5.72 -3.16 -10.35
N HIS A 68 -4.68 -2.98 -9.57
CA HIS A 68 -4.13 -1.67 -9.19
C HIS A 68 -2.67 -1.77 -8.78
N ASN A 69 -2.03 -0.64 -8.54
CA ASN A 69 -0.65 -0.60 -8.04
C ASN A 69 -0.48 -1.40 -6.75
N LEU A 70 0.74 -1.90 -6.53
CA LEU A 70 1.08 -2.70 -5.36
C LEU A 70 0.85 -1.90 -4.07
N PRO A 71 0.05 -2.40 -3.11
CA PRO A 71 -0.13 -1.73 -1.84
C PRO A 71 1.11 -1.91 -0.95
N ASN A 72 1.56 -0.83 -0.32
CA ASN A 72 2.55 -0.93 0.73
C ASN A 72 1.90 -1.56 1.98
N PRO A 73 2.42 -2.66 2.55
CA PRO A 73 1.89 -3.23 3.80
C PRO A 73 1.77 -2.22 4.94
N ALA A 74 2.64 -1.22 4.96
CA ALA A 74 2.60 -0.14 5.95
C ALA A 74 1.56 0.97 5.67
N MET A 75 0.69 0.83 4.64
CA MET A 75 -0.44 1.75 4.44
C MET A 75 -1.46 1.70 5.57
N HIS A 76 -1.60 0.54 6.21
CA HIS A 76 -2.58 0.33 7.26
C HIS A 76 -1.97 -0.36 8.47
N HIS A 77 -2.59 -0.20 9.63
CA HIS A 77 -2.24 -0.98 10.82
C HIS A 77 -2.75 -2.43 10.71
N ALA A 78 -2.17 -3.33 11.47
CA ALA A 78 -2.41 -4.77 11.36
C ALA A 78 -3.90 -5.17 11.43
N GLY A 79 -4.67 -4.55 12.33
CA GLY A 79 -6.10 -4.86 12.51
C GLY A 79 -7.01 -4.46 11.35
N LYS A 80 -6.52 -3.61 10.41
CA LYS A 80 -7.33 -3.19 9.24
C LYS A 80 -7.19 -4.13 8.04
N TRP A 81 -6.07 -4.85 7.94
CA TRP A 81 -5.76 -5.69 6.78
C TRP A 81 -6.75 -6.83 6.51
N PRO A 82 -7.24 -7.59 7.52
CA PRO A 82 -8.19 -8.66 7.25
C PRO A 82 -9.41 -8.19 6.45
N ALA A 83 -10.08 -7.14 6.93
CA ALA A 83 -11.27 -6.61 6.25
C ALA A 83 -10.99 -6.01 4.86
N ILE A 84 -9.76 -5.55 4.60
CA ILE A 84 -9.35 -5.08 3.26
C ILE A 84 -9.19 -6.28 2.32
N VAL A 85 -8.45 -7.30 2.75
CA VAL A 85 -8.21 -8.50 1.95
C VAL A 85 -9.54 -9.21 1.65
N ASP A 86 -10.40 -9.38 2.64
CA ASP A 86 -11.73 -10.01 2.45
C ASP A 86 -12.54 -9.29 1.36
N ARG A 87 -12.56 -7.95 1.37
CA ARG A 87 -13.26 -7.18 0.32
C ARG A 87 -12.63 -7.37 -1.06
N MET A 88 -11.30 -7.49 -1.14
CA MET A 88 -10.62 -7.75 -2.41
C MET A 88 -10.93 -9.15 -2.92
N VAL A 89 -10.89 -10.17 -2.06
CA VAL A 89 -11.23 -11.56 -2.39
C VAL A 89 -12.67 -11.65 -2.91
N VAL A 90 -13.64 -11.06 -2.21
CA VAL A 90 -15.05 -11.02 -2.65
C VAL A 90 -15.19 -10.43 -4.06
N ARG A 91 -14.44 -9.38 -4.37
CA ARG A 91 -14.42 -8.78 -5.72
C ARG A 91 -13.76 -9.68 -6.75
N MET A 92 -12.62 -10.29 -6.41
CA MET A 92 -11.89 -11.22 -7.30
C MET A 92 -12.71 -12.45 -7.65
N GLU A 93 -13.56 -12.92 -6.72
CA GLU A 93 -14.51 -14.03 -6.94
C GLU A 93 -15.76 -13.61 -7.72
N GLY A 94 -15.84 -12.36 -8.17
CA GLY A 94 -17.02 -11.81 -8.88
C GLY A 94 -18.22 -11.53 -7.96
N ARG A 95 -18.09 -11.79 -6.67
CA ARG A 95 -19.13 -11.48 -5.68
C ARG A 95 -19.04 -10.00 -5.30
N GLY A 96 -20.14 -9.33 -5.12
CA GLY A 96 -20.15 -7.90 -4.77
C GLY A 96 -19.75 -6.95 -5.92
N ASN A 97 -19.58 -7.44 -7.13
CA ASN A 97 -19.36 -6.62 -8.33
C ASN A 97 -20.71 -6.12 -8.83
N LEU A 98 -20.93 -4.81 -8.72
CA LEU A 98 -22.18 -4.17 -9.13
C LEU A 98 -22.02 -3.57 -10.54
N GLY A 99 -22.88 -4.04 -11.47
CA GLY A 99 -22.96 -3.50 -12.81
C GLY A 99 -21.93 -4.07 -13.80
N LYS A 100 -22.20 -3.80 -15.10
CA LYS A 100 -21.42 -4.35 -16.22
C LYS A 100 -19.96 -3.92 -16.19
N LEU A 101 -19.70 -2.64 -15.87
CA LEU A 101 -18.35 -2.10 -15.80
C LEU A 101 -17.47 -2.87 -14.81
N MET A 102 -17.95 -3.13 -13.61
CA MET A 102 -17.17 -3.86 -12.61
C MET A 102 -16.96 -5.31 -13.03
N ALA A 103 -17.96 -5.95 -13.62
CA ALA A 103 -17.83 -7.31 -14.14
C ALA A 103 -16.77 -7.40 -15.25
N GLU A 104 -16.71 -6.43 -16.15
CA GLU A 104 -15.69 -6.34 -17.20
C GLU A 104 -14.28 -6.12 -16.60
N MET A 105 -14.16 -5.21 -15.64
CA MET A 105 -12.88 -4.93 -14.96
C MET A 105 -12.32 -6.14 -14.22
N MET A 106 -13.17 -6.97 -13.64
CA MET A 106 -12.78 -8.14 -12.85
C MET A 106 -12.69 -9.43 -13.69
N ALA A 107 -13.00 -9.36 -14.99
CA ALA A 107 -12.91 -10.53 -15.87
C ALA A 107 -11.47 -11.07 -15.92
N GLY A 108 -11.31 -12.37 -15.64
CA GLY A 108 -10.01 -13.05 -15.65
C GLY A 108 -9.12 -12.80 -14.43
N VAL A 109 -9.55 -12.00 -13.47
CA VAL A 109 -8.85 -11.84 -12.17
C VAL A 109 -8.98 -13.16 -11.38
N LYS A 110 -7.89 -13.60 -10.78
CA LYS A 110 -7.83 -14.83 -9.96
C LYS A 110 -7.87 -14.48 -8.48
N ALA A 111 -8.75 -15.12 -7.73
CA ALA A 111 -8.79 -15.01 -6.28
C ALA A 111 -7.82 -16.01 -5.63
N PRO A 112 -7.21 -15.65 -4.47
CA PRO A 112 -6.42 -16.59 -3.69
C PRO A 112 -7.29 -17.70 -3.07
N ALA A 113 -6.73 -18.89 -2.90
CA ALA A 113 -7.33 -19.94 -2.09
C ALA A 113 -7.42 -19.50 -0.61
N PRO A 114 -8.29 -20.15 0.21
CA PRO A 114 -8.43 -19.77 1.62
C PRO A 114 -7.12 -19.77 2.40
N GLU A 115 -6.25 -20.75 2.18
CA GLU A 115 -4.94 -20.89 2.82
C GLU A 115 -3.98 -19.78 2.36
N GLU A 116 -4.01 -19.43 1.08
CA GLU A 116 -3.24 -18.30 0.51
C GLU A 116 -3.75 -16.98 1.06
N THR A 117 -5.07 -16.82 1.21
CA THR A 117 -5.69 -15.63 1.83
C THR A 117 -5.20 -15.45 3.25
N GLN A 118 -5.19 -16.51 4.06
CA GLN A 118 -4.70 -16.48 5.43
C GLN A 118 -3.21 -16.12 5.50
N ALA A 119 -2.38 -16.73 4.64
CA ALA A 119 -0.95 -16.44 4.57
C ALA A 119 -0.68 -15.00 4.13
N LEU A 120 -1.43 -14.47 3.15
CA LEU A 120 -1.36 -13.10 2.69
C LEU A 120 -1.74 -12.11 3.80
N VAL A 121 -2.84 -12.35 4.51
CA VAL A 121 -3.27 -11.54 5.66
C VAL A 121 -2.19 -11.55 6.74
N GLY A 122 -1.65 -12.71 7.10
CA GLY A 122 -0.56 -12.82 8.08
C GLY A 122 0.68 -12.01 7.69
N TYR A 123 1.06 -12.06 6.43
CA TYR A 123 2.18 -11.27 5.90
C TYR A 123 1.91 -9.77 5.99
N LEU A 124 0.74 -9.31 5.57
CA LEU A 124 0.36 -7.90 5.61
C LEU A 124 0.27 -7.38 7.05
N GLN A 125 -0.28 -8.18 7.97
CA GLN A 125 -0.34 -7.83 9.39
C GLN A 125 1.05 -7.76 10.04
N LYS A 126 1.94 -8.70 9.74
CA LYS A 126 3.33 -8.71 10.24
C LYS A 126 4.07 -7.44 9.81
N ASN A 127 3.86 -6.97 8.58
CA ASN A 127 4.56 -5.86 7.97
C ASN A 127 3.75 -4.54 7.99
N ALA A 128 2.64 -4.54 8.70
CA ALA A 128 1.76 -3.39 8.85
C ALA A 128 2.42 -2.22 9.56
N GLN A 129 1.81 -1.06 9.43
CA GLN A 129 2.22 0.11 10.17
C GLN A 129 1.96 -0.06 11.67
N THR A 130 2.97 0.22 12.48
CA THR A 130 2.83 0.37 13.92
C THR A 130 2.30 1.78 14.22
N PRO A 131 1.11 1.91 14.83
CA PRO A 131 0.59 3.22 15.22
C PRO A 131 1.45 3.87 16.29
N LEU A 132 1.59 5.20 16.20
CA LEU A 132 2.18 6.00 17.27
C LEU A 132 1.33 5.88 18.54
N ASP A 133 1.97 5.58 19.67
CA ASP A 133 1.33 5.62 20.99
C ASP A 133 1.53 7.02 21.62
N PRO A 134 0.46 7.83 21.77
CA PRO A 134 0.59 9.19 22.34
C PRO A 134 1.14 9.22 23.76
N ARG A 135 1.05 8.12 24.51
CA ARG A 135 1.60 8.04 25.87
C ARG A 135 3.12 8.00 25.85
N ARG A 136 3.71 7.44 24.80
CA ARG A 136 5.19 7.40 24.60
C ARG A 136 5.74 8.67 23.99
N TYR A 137 4.89 9.44 23.30
CA TYR A 137 5.25 10.66 22.58
C TYR A 137 4.30 11.80 22.94
N PRO A 138 4.27 12.28 24.19
CA PRO A 138 3.26 13.25 24.65
C PRO A 138 3.30 14.57 23.88
N GLU A 139 4.45 14.92 23.27
CA GLU A 139 4.58 16.10 22.41
C GLU A 139 3.70 16.04 21.15
N ILE A 140 3.22 14.85 20.76
CA ILE A 140 2.30 14.73 19.62
C ILE A 140 1.01 15.53 19.85
N ASN A 141 0.58 15.72 21.09
CA ASN A 141 -0.62 16.47 21.46
C ASN A 141 -0.34 17.96 21.73
N ARG A 142 0.93 18.40 21.58
CA ARG A 142 1.36 19.78 21.74
C ARG A 142 1.50 20.48 20.38
N PRO A 143 1.70 21.81 20.33
CA PRO A 143 1.93 22.53 19.06
C PRO A 143 3.06 21.93 18.21
N SER A 144 4.14 21.44 18.85
CA SER A 144 5.25 20.77 18.15
C SER A 144 4.87 19.49 17.40
N GLY A 145 3.74 18.87 17.74
CA GLY A 145 3.21 17.69 17.05
C GLY A 145 2.11 17.99 16.03
N GLU A 146 1.71 19.27 15.91
CA GLU A 146 0.59 19.64 15.06
C GLU A 146 0.84 19.33 13.58
N ALA A 147 2.01 19.65 13.06
CA ALA A 147 2.38 19.39 11.68
C ALA A 147 2.22 17.92 11.31
N ILE A 148 2.65 16.99 12.19
CA ILE A 148 2.48 15.55 11.98
C ILE A 148 1.00 15.15 12.03
N ARG A 149 0.25 15.61 13.03
CA ARG A 149 -1.17 15.25 13.15
C ARG A 149 -1.95 15.68 11.92
N LEU A 150 -1.75 16.90 11.44
CA LEU A 150 -2.46 17.44 10.28
C LEU A 150 -2.05 16.75 8.97
N ALA A 151 -0.77 16.47 8.79
CA ALA A 151 -0.27 15.86 7.56
C ALA A 151 -0.49 14.34 7.52
N CYS A 152 -0.01 13.61 8.54
CA CYS A 152 0.07 12.16 8.46
C CYS A 152 -1.22 11.43 8.79
N ASN A 153 -2.19 12.07 9.46
CA ASN A 153 -3.45 11.44 9.86
C ASN A 153 -4.55 11.50 8.79
N GLN A 154 -4.25 12.07 7.62
CA GLN A 154 -5.25 12.21 6.55
C GLN A 154 -5.59 10.90 5.86
N CYS A 155 -4.61 10.02 5.67
CA CYS A 155 -4.76 8.78 4.90
C CYS A 155 -4.64 7.51 5.74
N HIS A 156 -3.85 7.55 6.80
CA HIS A 156 -3.60 6.40 7.68
C HIS A 156 -3.29 6.85 9.10
N VAL A 157 -3.16 5.90 10.04
CA VAL A 157 -2.76 6.19 11.42
C VAL A 157 -1.37 6.82 11.47
N LEU A 158 -1.13 7.63 12.51
CA LEU A 158 0.20 8.24 12.73
C LEU A 158 1.26 7.14 12.89
N PRO A 159 2.38 7.20 12.17
CA PRO A 159 3.44 6.20 12.25
C PRO A 159 4.23 6.29 13.56
N ASP A 160 4.62 5.16 14.16
CA ASP A 160 5.59 5.15 15.26
C ASP A 160 6.95 5.66 14.74
N PRO A 161 7.52 6.73 15.32
CA PRO A 161 8.80 7.26 14.89
C PRO A 161 9.95 6.25 14.93
N LYS A 162 9.87 5.23 15.77
CA LYS A 162 10.88 4.16 15.87
C LYS A 162 10.87 3.17 14.71
N ARG A 163 9.93 3.27 13.79
CA ARG A 163 9.92 2.41 12.60
C ARG A 163 11.15 2.61 11.71
N HIS A 164 11.64 3.84 11.64
CA HIS A 164 12.81 4.21 10.83
C HIS A 164 13.88 4.88 11.69
N THR A 165 15.10 4.88 11.17
CA THR A 165 16.20 5.68 11.72
C THR A 165 16.04 7.16 11.38
N ALA A 166 16.75 8.03 12.09
CA ALA A 166 16.75 9.47 11.81
C ALA A 166 17.24 9.80 10.37
N LYS A 167 18.08 8.93 9.79
CA LYS A 167 18.59 9.07 8.42
C LYS A 167 17.54 8.67 7.36
N GLU A 168 16.69 7.69 7.66
CA GLU A 168 15.69 7.17 6.72
C GLU A 168 14.44 8.04 6.64
N TRP A 169 14.06 8.72 7.74
CA TRP A 169 12.81 9.49 7.81
C TRP A 169 12.63 10.52 6.69
N PRO A 170 13.64 11.32 6.30
CA PRO A 170 13.46 12.31 5.23
C PRO A 170 12.99 11.71 3.91
N ALA A 171 13.53 10.55 3.53
CA ALA A 171 13.12 9.86 2.31
C ALA A 171 11.67 9.30 2.41
N VAL A 172 11.28 8.84 3.61
CA VAL A 172 9.90 8.40 3.85
C VAL A 172 8.92 9.56 3.76
N VAL A 173 9.26 10.71 4.35
CA VAL A 173 8.42 11.93 4.30
C VAL A 173 8.30 12.44 2.87
N ALA A 174 9.40 12.47 2.10
CA ALA A 174 9.38 12.88 0.69
C ALA A 174 8.45 11.99 -0.14
N ARG A 175 8.53 10.66 0.01
CA ARG A 175 7.60 9.75 -0.67
C ARG A 175 6.13 9.97 -0.26
N MET A 176 5.86 10.29 1.02
CA MET A 176 4.49 10.61 1.45
C MET A 176 4.00 11.92 0.83
N GLN A 177 4.87 12.91 0.67
CA GLN A 177 4.55 14.13 -0.06
C GLN A 177 4.20 13.84 -1.52
N GLU A 178 5.00 13.05 -2.22
CA GLU A 178 4.71 12.59 -3.59
C GLU A 178 3.35 11.89 -3.68
N ASN A 179 3.03 11.02 -2.70
CA ASN A 179 1.73 10.35 -2.63
C ASN A 179 0.58 11.34 -2.44
N MET A 180 0.75 12.36 -1.59
CA MET A 180 -0.27 13.41 -1.38
C MET A 180 -0.47 14.23 -2.66
N GLU A 181 0.61 14.62 -3.33
CA GLU A 181 0.54 15.34 -4.61
C GLU A 181 -0.15 14.50 -5.68
N TRP A 182 0.16 13.20 -5.75
CA TRP A 182 -0.51 12.27 -6.65
C TRP A 182 -2.02 12.17 -6.33
N MET A 183 -2.39 11.97 -5.06
CA MET A 183 -3.78 11.93 -4.63
C MET A 183 -4.52 13.23 -4.99
N ASN A 184 -3.91 14.37 -4.77
CA ASN A 184 -4.49 15.68 -5.12
C ASN A 184 -4.73 15.82 -6.62
N ARG A 185 -3.82 15.34 -7.47
CA ARG A 185 -4.01 15.34 -8.94
C ARG A 185 -5.13 14.39 -9.38
N VAL A 186 -5.23 13.22 -8.76
CA VAL A 186 -6.14 12.15 -9.20
C VAL A 186 -7.54 12.29 -8.63
N VAL A 187 -7.66 12.63 -7.34
CA VAL A 187 -8.94 12.83 -6.66
C VAL A 187 -9.45 14.26 -6.82
N GLY A 188 -8.55 15.22 -6.97
CA GLY A 188 -8.86 16.65 -7.16
C GLY A 188 -9.48 17.00 -8.51
N THR A 189 -9.71 16.04 -9.42
CA THR A 189 -10.49 16.22 -10.65
C THR A 189 -12.00 16.26 -10.40
N GLN A 190 -12.47 15.98 -9.20
CA GLN A 190 -13.81 16.44 -8.81
C GLN A 190 -13.75 17.96 -8.59
N PRO A 191 -14.71 18.74 -9.13
CA PRO A 191 -14.74 20.17 -8.90
C PRO A 191 -14.66 20.40 -7.40
N ALA A 192 -13.65 21.16 -6.99
CA ALA A 192 -13.40 21.48 -5.60
C ALA A 192 -14.67 22.09 -5.01
N LEU A 193 -15.40 21.31 -4.26
CA LEU A 193 -16.29 21.87 -3.26
C LEU A 193 -15.36 22.56 -2.28
N ASP A 194 -15.16 23.85 -2.52
CA ASP A 194 -14.48 24.80 -1.62
C ASP A 194 -13.14 24.31 -1.02
N ARG A 195 -12.10 24.19 -1.85
CA ARG A 195 -10.75 24.40 -1.33
C ARG A 195 -10.63 25.87 -0.99
N ALA A 196 -10.97 26.20 0.25
CA ALA A 196 -10.72 27.51 0.80
C ALA A 196 -9.24 27.86 0.54
N ALA A 197 -8.98 29.03 0.02
CA ALA A 197 -7.65 29.58 -0.18
C ALA A 197 -6.86 29.41 1.13
N GLY A 198 -5.87 28.51 1.15
CA GLY A 198 -5.07 28.22 2.32
C GLY A 198 -5.01 26.73 2.70
N GLU A 199 -4.80 25.81 1.75
CA GLU A 199 -4.29 24.49 2.16
C GLU A 199 -3.01 24.70 2.97
N PRO A 200 -2.95 24.20 4.22
CA PRO A 200 -1.76 24.37 5.03
C PRO A 200 -0.60 23.71 4.30
N GLN A 201 0.36 24.51 3.92
CA GLN A 201 1.58 24.06 3.28
C GLN A 201 2.20 22.97 4.16
N LEU A 202 2.51 21.80 3.59
CA LEU A 202 3.08 20.69 4.35
C LEU A 202 4.37 21.16 5.01
N LYS A 203 4.39 21.24 6.34
CA LYS A 203 5.54 21.69 7.11
C LYS A 203 6.57 20.57 7.24
N VAL A 204 7.20 20.23 6.12
CA VAL A 204 8.14 19.10 5.97
C VAL A 204 9.26 19.12 7.01
N ASP A 205 9.82 20.31 7.29
CA ASP A 205 10.92 20.45 8.26
C ASP A 205 10.45 20.16 9.69
N GLU A 206 9.27 20.62 10.10
CA GLU A 206 8.70 20.35 11.43
C GLU A 206 8.39 18.84 11.57
N ILE A 207 7.83 18.23 10.53
CA ILE A 207 7.55 16.78 10.49
C ILE A 207 8.84 15.98 10.64
N ASN A 208 9.86 16.30 9.83
CA ASN A 208 11.16 15.63 9.89
C ASN A 208 11.84 15.83 11.24
N ALA A 209 11.79 17.02 11.82
CA ALA A 209 12.37 17.31 13.12
C ALA A 209 11.77 16.44 14.23
N PHE A 210 10.43 16.32 14.27
CA PHE A 210 9.76 15.46 15.24
C PHE A 210 10.11 13.98 15.02
N LEU A 211 9.98 13.46 13.80
CA LEU A 211 10.24 12.05 13.49
C LEU A 211 11.68 11.66 13.80
N ARG A 212 12.65 12.49 13.43
CA ARG A 212 14.08 12.25 13.71
C ARG A 212 14.42 12.30 15.18
N LYS A 213 13.77 13.18 15.96
CA LYS A 213 13.95 13.27 17.41
C LYS A 213 13.64 11.96 18.12
N TYR A 214 12.60 11.27 17.68
CA TYR A 214 12.11 10.03 18.30
C TYR A 214 12.44 8.77 17.51
N ALA A 215 13.20 8.88 16.44
CA ALA A 215 13.59 7.78 15.57
C ALA A 215 14.30 6.64 16.31
N ARG A 216 14.34 5.47 15.66
CA ARG A 216 15.19 4.36 16.07
C ARG A 216 16.66 4.78 15.99
N ARG A 217 17.45 4.39 17.02
CA ARG A 217 18.91 4.54 17.04
C ARG A 217 19.56 3.54 16.08
#